data_dc3d7bac7a411a0fa6ccf039745736ba
#
_entry.id   dc3d7bac7a411a0fa6ccf039745736ba
#
_cell.length_a   1.000
_cell.length_b   1.000
_cell.length_c   1.000
_cell.angle_alpha   90.00
_cell.angle_beta   90.00
_cell.angle_gamma   90.00
#
_symmetry.space_group_name_H-M   'P 1'
#
loop_
_entity.id
_entity.type
_entity.pdbx_description
1 polymer ?
#
loop_
_entity_poly.entity_id
_entity_poly.type
_entity_poly.pdbx_seq_one_letter_code
_entity_poly.pdbx_strand_id
1 'polypeptide(L)'
;LSNWFDDRWNDKFCLDITDDLIKIIDESWAGEDDIPPYYIYLKTAYHLSQDARNGINEFVLPPQFRRELFDFQQTAVKIAARNLNNDKRNGAMIGDVVGLGKTITACAIAKIYEMTFASSTLIICPANLQDMWSKYVKKYDLKADIMSMAKPIDVDNSRYYRLIIVDESHNLRNSSGTRYQNIHRLIEHLD
;
A
#
# COMPACT_ATOMS: atom_id res chain seq x y z
N LEU A 1 3.55 -26.65 12.46
CA LEU A 1 2.79 -25.41 12.75
C LEU A 1 3.26 -24.74 14.05
N SER A 2 3.47 -25.53 15.13
CA SER A 2 3.97 -25.05 16.44
C SER A 2 5.31 -24.30 16.30
N ASN A 3 6.32 -24.95 15.71
CA ASN A 3 7.67 -24.34 15.57
C ASN A 3 7.64 -23.05 14.74
N TRP A 4 6.82 -23.01 13.69
CA TRP A 4 6.67 -21.78 12.89
C TRP A 4 6.07 -20.62 13.71
N PHE A 5 5.09 -20.92 14.57
CA PHE A 5 4.49 -19.93 15.45
C PHE A 5 5.50 -19.44 16.52
N ASP A 6 6.22 -20.40 17.14
CA ASP A 6 7.23 -20.08 18.18
C ASP A 6 8.38 -19.24 17.61
N ASP A 7 8.83 -19.53 16.38
CA ASP A 7 9.85 -18.75 15.68
C ASP A 7 9.38 -17.31 15.39
N ARG A 8 8.09 -17.14 15.04
CA ARG A 8 7.50 -15.80 14.79
C ARG A 8 7.23 -15.05 16.07
N TRP A 9 6.76 -15.73 17.10
CA TRP A 9 6.47 -15.13 18.39
C TRP A 9 7.73 -14.60 19.09
N ASN A 10 8.84 -15.29 18.92
CA ASN A 10 10.13 -14.91 19.52
C ASN A 10 11.04 -14.10 18.56
N ASP A 11 10.53 -13.67 17.40
CA ASP A 11 11.29 -12.85 16.47
C ASP A 11 11.58 -11.47 17.08
N LYS A 12 12.82 -11.00 16.93
CA LYS A 12 13.27 -9.67 17.42
C LYS A 12 12.48 -8.48 16.89
N PHE A 13 11.71 -8.68 15.82
CA PHE A 13 10.81 -7.68 15.23
C PHE A 13 9.37 -7.81 15.72
N CYS A 14 9.05 -8.83 16.54
CA CYS A 14 7.79 -8.89 17.28
C CYS A 14 7.86 -7.93 18.46
N LEU A 15 7.00 -6.93 18.47
CA LEU A 15 6.79 -6.07 19.62
C LEU A 15 5.76 -6.72 20.53
N ASP A 16 6.12 -6.96 21.78
CA ASP A 16 5.14 -7.31 22.81
C ASP A 16 4.37 -6.04 23.17
N ILE A 17 3.10 -6.01 22.75
CA ILE A 17 2.18 -4.91 23.05
C ILE A 17 1.17 -5.28 24.15
N THR A 18 1.39 -6.40 24.86
CA THR A 18 0.43 -6.94 25.81
C THR A 18 0.08 -5.93 26.90
N ASP A 19 1.09 -5.33 27.51
CA ASP A 19 0.90 -4.36 28.61
C ASP A 19 0.21 -3.08 28.12
N ASP A 20 0.57 -2.59 26.91
CA ASP A 20 -0.07 -1.42 26.31
C ASP A 20 -1.55 -1.73 25.97
N LEU A 21 -1.81 -2.93 25.50
CA LEU A 21 -3.15 -3.39 25.15
C LEU A 21 -4.04 -3.59 26.39
N ILE A 22 -3.48 -4.16 27.46
CA ILE A 22 -4.15 -4.28 28.76
C ILE A 22 -4.50 -2.89 29.29
N LYS A 23 -3.56 -1.96 29.28
CA LYS A 23 -3.78 -0.59 29.74
C LYS A 23 -4.89 0.12 28.93
N ILE A 24 -4.88 -0.03 27.60
CA ILE A 24 -5.93 0.53 26.74
C ILE A 24 -7.30 -0.10 27.04
N ILE A 25 -7.34 -1.39 27.33
CA ILE A 25 -8.59 -2.09 27.68
C ILE A 25 -9.07 -1.64 29.06
N ASP A 26 -8.20 -1.56 30.05
CA ASP A 26 -8.53 -1.15 31.43
C ASP A 26 -8.99 0.32 31.50
N GLU A 27 -8.38 1.20 30.71
CA GLU A 27 -8.76 2.61 30.58
C GLU A 27 -9.99 2.81 29.67
N SER A 28 -10.49 1.76 29.04
CA SER A 28 -11.62 1.81 28.10
C SER A 28 -12.91 1.35 28.76
N TRP A 29 -14.04 1.81 28.25
CA TRP A 29 -15.36 1.32 28.67
C TRP A 29 -15.53 -0.20 28.55
N ALA A 30 -14.65 -0.90 27.81
CA ALA A 30 -14.68 -2.34 27.66
C ALA A 30 -14.18 -3.10 28.90
N GLY A 31 -13.47 -2.43 29.83
CA GLY A 31 -13.02 -3.02 31.10
C GLY A 31 -14.05 -2.92 32.24
N GLU A 32 -15.06 -2.08 32.09
CA GLU A 32 -16.04 -1.81 33.18
C GLU A 32 -17.28 -2.70 33.15
N ASP A 33 -17.65 -3.27 32.01
CA ASP A 33 -18.85 -4.08 31.82
C ASP A 33 -18.55 -5.37 31.05
N ASP A 34 -19.44 -6.37 31.21
CA ASP A 34 -19.39 -7.66 30.49
C ASP A 34 -19.80 -7.47 29.02
N ILE A 35 -18.91 -6.79 28.24
CA ILE A 35 -19.18 -6.40 26.87
C ILE A 35 -18.89 -7.57 25.92
N PRO A 36 -19.83 -7.96 25.05
CA PRO A 36 -19.60 -9.02 24.08
C PRO A 36 -18.36 -8.74 23.21
N PRO A 37 -17.48 -9.74 22.94
CA PRO A 37 -16.25 -9.58 22.15
C PRO A 37 -16.44 -8.90 20.80
N TYR A 38 -17.64 -9.02 20.22
CA TYR A 38 -18.00 -8.36 18.97
C TYR A 38 -17.91 -6.83 19.05
N TYR A 39 -18.34 -6.21 20.16
CA TYR A 39 -18.26 -4.76 20.33
C TYR A 39 -16.82 -4.27 20.54
N ILE A 40 -15.99 -5.07 21.20
CA ILE A 40 -14.55 -4.80 21.34
C ILE A 40 -13.91 -4.82 19.94
N TYR A 41 -14.23 -5.82 19.12
CA TYR A 41 -13.79 -5.90 17.74
C TYR A 41 -14.23 -4.68 16.91
N LEU A 42 -15.50 -4.29 17.00
CA LEU A 42 -16.02 -3.11 16.30
C LEU A 42 -15.32 -1.82 16.73
N LYS A 43 -15.07 -1.64 18.03
CA LYS A 43 -14.34 -0.47 18.54
C LYS A 43 -12.91 -0.45 18.06
N THR A 44 -12.22 -1.58 18.09
CA THR A 44 -10.86 -1.72 17.56
C THR A 44 -10.83 -1.38 16.07
N ALA A 45 -11.73 -1.96 15.28
CA ALA A 45 -11.86 -1.65 13.85
C ALA A 45 -12.18 -0.16 13.61
N TYR A 46 -13.02 0.45 14.45
CA TYR A 46 -13.32 1.88 14.39
C TYR A 46 -12.06 2.73 14.63
N HIS A 47 -11.29 2.45 15.69
CA HIS A 47 -10.05 3.20 15.97
C HIS A 47 -8.99 2.99 14.89
N LEU A 48 -8.79 1.77 14.40
CA LEU A 48 -7.89 1.50 13.28
C LEU A 48 -8.30 2.22 11.99
N SER A 49 -9.62 2.43 11.80
CA SER A 49 -10.14 3.16 10.64
C SER A 49 -10.16 4.68 10.83
N GLN A 50 -9.99 5.17 12.06
CA GLN A 50 -10.12 6.59 12.39
C GLN A 50 -9.06 7.44 11.68
N ASP A 51 -7.82 6.97 11.63
CA ASP A 51 -6.75 7.59 10.88
C ASP A 51 -7.04 7.66 9.39
N ALA A 52 -7.68 6.63 8.83
CA ALA A 52 -8.12 6.60 7.45
C ALA A 52 -9.24 7.62 7.16
N ARG A 53 -10.10 7.91 8.15
CA ARG A 53 -11.24 8.82 8.01
C ARG A 53 -10.82 10.30 8.06
N ASN A 54 -9.86 10.63 8.92
CA ASN A 54 -9.48 12.03 9.21
C ASN A 54 -8.70 12.72 8.07
N GLY A 55 -8.21 12.00 7.07
CA GLY A 55 -7.44 12.55 5.94
C GLY A 55 -8.03 12.27 4.56
N ILE A 56 -9.25 11.75 4.48
CA ILE A 56 -9.88 11.35 3.20
C ILE A 56 -10.10 12.55 2.23
N ASN A 57 -10.11 13.77 2.73
CA ASN A 57 -10.39 14.96 1.93
C ASN A 57 -9.12 15.68 1.42
N GLU A 58 -7.94 15.23 1.79
CA GLU A 58 -6.67 15.87 1.46
C GLU A 58 -6.29 15.74 -0.02
N PHE A 59 -6.71 14.64 -0.66
CA PHE A 59 -6.43 14.40 -2.06
C PHE A 59 -7.68 14.44 -2.93
N VAL A 60 -7.60 15.23 -3.99
CA VAL A 60 -8.70 15.35 -4.97
C VAL A 60 -8.59 14.25 -6.02
N LEU A 61 -9.59 13.39 -6.07
CA LEU A 61 -9.66 12.35 -7.10
C LEU A 61 -9.92 12.98 -8.48
N PRO A 62 -9.11 12.69 -9.52
CA PRO A 62 -9.32 13.20 -10.86
C PRO A 62 -10.69 12.81 -11.41
N PRO A 63 -11.39 13.70 -12.16
CA PRO A 63 -12.78 13.49 -12.59
C PRO A 63 -13.02 12.19 -13.37
N GLN A 64 -12.03 11.76 -14.16
CA GLN A 64 -12.10 10.52 -14.93
C GLN A 64 -12.22 9.28 -14.04
N PHE A 65 -11.46 9.23 -12.94
CA PHE A 65 -11.51 8.12 -12.00
C PHE A 65 -12.74 8.17 -11.11
N ARG A 66 -13.26 9.36 -10.82
CA ARG A 66 -14.49 9.52 -10.02
C ARG A 66 -15.71 8.86 -10.68
N ARG A 67 -15.71 8.75 -12.01
CA ARG A 67 -16.80 8.11 -12.77
C ARG A 67 -16.61 6.60 -12.94
N GLU A 68 -15.36 6.13 -12.96
CA GLU A 68 -15.05 4.73 -13.23
C GLU A 68 -14.87 3.89 -11.95
N LEU A 69 -14.49 4.51 -10.84
CA LEU A 69 -14.26 3.82 -9.57
C LEU A 69 -15.53 3.75 -8.74
N PHE A 70 -15.77 2.58 -8.16
CA PHE A 70 -16.78 2.41 -7.12
C PHE A 70 -16.40 3.17 -5.84
N ASP A 71 -17.36 3.48 -4.98
CA ASP A 71 -17.15 4.28 -3.77
C ASP A 71 -16.08 3.68 -2.84
N PHE A 72 -16.04 2.37 -2.68
CA PHE A 72 -15.01 1.70 -1.88
C PHE A 72 -13.62 1.86 -2.49
N GLN A 73 -13.48 1.81 -3.81
CA GLN A 73 -12.21 2.05 -4.51
C GLN A 73 -11.76 3.50 -4.38
N GLN A 74 -12.69 4.46 -4.50
CA GLN A 74 -12.40 5.88 -4.30
C GLN A 74 -11.86 6.13 -2.89
N THR A 75 -12.45 5.47 -1.90
CA THR A 75 -12.00 5.51 -0.51
C THR A 75 -10.61 4.88 -0.37
N ALA A 76 -10.39 3.71 -0.96
CA ALA A 76 -9.08 3.04 -0.96
C ALA A 76 -7.97 3.91 -1.58
N VAL A 77 -8.25 4.58 -2.71
CA VAL A 77 -7.31 5.52 -3.37
C VAL A 77 -6.92 6.65 -2.42
N LYS A 78 -7.88 7.27 -1.76
CA LYS A 78 -7.62 8.39 -0.83
C LYS A 78 -6.80 7.94 0.38
N ILE A 79 -7.12 6.78 0.95
CA ILE A 79 -6.38 6.19 2.07
C ILE A 79 -4.94 5.87 1.64
N ALA A 80 -4.76 5.25 0.48
CA ALA A 80 -3.44 4.91 -0.04
C ALA A 80 -2.62 6.17 -0.31
N ALA A 81 -3.18 7.18 -0.97
CA ALA A 81 -2.50 8.45 -1.24
C ALA A 81 -2.04 9.14 0.06
N ARG A 82 -2.89 9.13 1.10
CA ARG A 82 -2.53 9.66 2.42
C ARG A 82 -1.39 8.88 3.07
N ASN A 83 -1.47 7.53 3.05
CA ASN A 83 -0.44 6.70 3.66
C ASN A 83 0.92 6.88 2.98
N LEU A 84 0.93 7.02 1.66
CA LEU A 84 2.12 7.30 0.87
C LEU A 84 2.71 8.69 1.12
N ASN A 85 1.89 9.68 1.52
CA ASN A 85 2.35 11.02 1.84
C ASN A 85 2.67 11.22 3.33
N ASN A 86 2.65 10.16 4.11
CA ASN A 86 2.95 10.19 5.53
C ASN A 86 4.39 9.76 5.77
N ASP A 87 5.23 10.66 6.26
CA ASP A 87 6.66 10.46 6.53
C ASP A 87 6.99 9.23 7.40
N LYS A 88 6.02 8.75 8.17
CA LYS A 88 6.19 7.55 9.01
C LYS A 88 5.86 6.24 8.29
N ARG A 89 5.10 6.28 7.19
CA ARG A 89 4.59 5.08 6.51
C ARG A 89 5.22 4.83 5.15
N ASN A 90 5.37 5.85 4.32
CA ASN A 90 5.99 5.85 2.98
C ASN A 90 5.55 4.70 2.06
N GLY A 91 4.43 4.03 2.38
CA GLY A 91 3.95 2.88 1.64
C GLY A 91 2.49 2.56 1.86
N ALA A 92 1.88 1.90 0.88
CA ALA A 92 0.53 1.37 0.96
C ALA A 92 0.44 0.02 0.24
N MET A 93 -0.29 -0.92 0.83
CA MET A 93 -0.58 -2.22 0.21
C MET A 93 -2.07 -2.29 -0.15
N ILE A 94 -2.35 -2.65 -1.40
CA ILE A 94 -3.71 -2.87 -1.90
C ILE A 94 -3.91 -4.38 -2.03
N GLY A 95 -4.57 -4.97 -1.04
CA GLY A 95 -4.79 -6.41 -0.89
C GLY A 95 -6.16 -6.91 -1.35
N ASP A 96 -6.87 -6.16 -2.20
CA ASP A 96 -8.20 -6.54 -2.66
C ASP A 96 -8.22 -7.87 -3.43
N VAL A 97 -9.36 -8.54 -3.43
CA VAL A 97 -9.58 -9.79 -4.18
C VAL A 97 -9.30 -9.58 -5.68
N VAL A 98 -8.88 -10.64 -6.36
CA VAL A 98 -8.66 -10.64 -7.81
C VAL A 98 -9.94 -10.21 -8.53
N GLY A 99 -9.81 -9.33 -9.51
CA GLY A 99 -10.95 -8.80 -10.29
C GLY A 99 -11.60 -7.55 -9.72
N LEU A 100 -11.28 -7.11 -8.50
CA LEU A 100 -11.83 -5.87 -7.91
C LEU A 100 -11.14 -4.58 -8.39
N GLY A 101 -10.43 -4.62 -9.51
CA GLY A 101 -9.90 -3.41 -10.15
C GLY A 101 -8.70 -2.77 -9.45
N LYS A 102 -7.79 -3.57 -8.85
CA LYS A 102 -6.55 -3.05 -8.24
C LYS A 102 -5.74 -2.16 -9.21
N THR A 103 -5.69 -2.54 -10.48
CA THR A 103 -4.92 -1.81 -11.50
C THR A 103 -5.46 -0.40 -11.72
N ILE A 104 -6.78 -0.23 -11.84
CA ILE A 104 -7.38 1.10 -11.99
C ILE A 104 -7.23 1.94 -10.73
N THR A 105 -7.30 1.32 -9.54
CA THR A 105 -7.02 1.97 -8.25
C THR A 105 -5.58 2.49 -8.22
N ALA A 106 -4.60 1.68 -8.63
CA ALA A 106 -3.20 2.08 -8.72
C ALA A 106 -2.98 3.21 -9.75
N CYS A 107 -3.65 3.17 -10.90
CA CYS A 107 -3.63 4.25 -11.89
C CYS A 107 -4.17 5.58 -11.32
N ALA A 108 -5.23 5.51 -10.52
CA ALA A 108 -5.79 6.69 -9.88
C ALA A 108 -4.80 7.33 -8.87
N ILE A 109 -4.09 6.50 -8.10
CA ILE A 109 -3.03 6.96 -7.19
C ILE A 109 -1.89 7.61 -7.99
N ALA A 110 -1.43 6.96 -9.06
CA ALA A 110 -0.39 7.50 -9.94
C ALA A 110 -0.77 8.87 -10.51
N LYS A 111 -2.03 9.02 -10.95
CA LYS A 111 -2.52 10.31 -11.48
C LYS A 111 -2.59 11.40 -10.42
N ILE A 112 -2.99 11.05 -9.19
CA ILE A 112 -2.96 12.00 -8.06
C ILE A 112 -1.53 12.49 -7.81
N TYR A 113 -0.56 11.57 -7.79
CA TYR A 113 0.85 11.92 -7.57
C TYR A 113 1.42 12.77 -8.71
N GLU A 114 1.09 12.43 -9.95
CA GLU A 114 1.48 13.23 -11.12
C GLU A 114 0.94 14.67 -11.01
N MET A 115 -0.34 14.82 -10.65
CA MET A 115 -0.99 16.13 -10.53
C MET A 115 -0.49 16.94 -9.34
N THR A 116 -0.22 16.29 -8.22
CA THR A 116 0.19 16.96 -6.97
C THR A 116 1.66 17.36 -6.98
N PHE A 117 2.52 16.49 -7.52
CA PHE A 117 3.97 16.63 -7.43
C PHE A 117 4.67 16.83 -8.78
N ALA A 118 3.93 16.85 -9.88
CA ALA A 118 4.45 16.91 -11.26
C ALA A 118 5.51 15.83 -11.57
N SER A 119 5.42 14.67 -10.88
CA SER A 119 6.41 13.59 -10.92
C SER A 119 5.98 12.44 -11.82
N SER A 120 6.95 11.62 -12.21
CA SER A 120 6.69 10.36 -12.91
C SER A 120 6.53 9.19 -11.95
N THR A 121 5.85 8.15 -12.39
CA THR A 121 5.64 6.90 -11.65
C THR A 121 6.44 5.78 -12.29
N LEU A 122 7.08 4.92 -11.49
CA LEU A 122 7.66 3.67 -11.97
C LEU A 122 6.72 2.51 -11.65
N ILE A 123 6.35 1.76 -12.67
CA ILE A 123 5.51 0.56 -12.55
C ILE A 123 6.37 -0.67 -12.76
N ILE A 124 6.53 -1.49 -11.72
CA ILE A 124 7.28 -2.74 -11.75
C ILE A 124 6.29 -3.89 -11.73
N CYS A 125 6.28 -4.69 -12.79
CA CYS A 125 5.33 -5.79 -12.95
C CYS A 125 5.97 -7.03 -13.59
N PRO A 126 5.34 -8.21 -13.51
CA PRO A 126 5.72 -9.37 -14.31
C PRO A 126 5.73 -9.06 -15.80
N ALA A 127 6.63 -9.70 -16.56
CA ALA A 127 6.80 -9.42 -18.00
C ALA A 127 5.52 -9.58 -18.82
N ASN A 128 4.68 -10.56 -18.48
CA ASN A 128 3.40 -10.83 -19.14
C ASN A 128 2.32 -9.77 -18.86
N LEU A 129 2.52 -8.90 -17.89
CA LEU A 129 1.57 -7.82 -17.55
C LEU A 129 1.97 -6.45 -18.13
N GLN A 130 3.15 -6.33 -18.76
CA GLN A 130 3.63 -5.05 -19.30
C GLN A 130 2.69 -4.48 -20.36
N ASP A 131 2.16 -5.31 -21.27
CA ASP A 131 1.22 -4.88 -22.32
C ASP A 131 -0.09 -4.38 -21.72
N MET A 132 -0.58 -5.04 -20.67
CA MET A 132 -1.75 -4.60 -19.92
C MET A 132 -1.49 -3.21 -19.31
N TRP A 133 -0.40 -3.05 -18.58
CA TRP A 133 -0.04 -1.78 -17.97
C TRP A 133 0.17 -0.67 -19.00
N SER A 134 0.77 -0.97 -20.16
CA SER A 134 0.93 -0.01 -21.26
C SER A 134 -0.42 0.52 -21.78
N LYS A 135 -1.44 -0.34 -21.85
CA LYS A 135 -2.79 0.08 -22.22
C LYS A 135 -3.42 1.01 -21.16
N TYR A 136 -3.23 0.71 -19.88
CA TYR A 136 -3.73 1.55 -18.78
C TYR A 136 -3.01 2.90 -18.72
N VAL A 137 -1.67 2.91 -18.83
CA VAL A 137 -0.86 4.14 -18.88
C VAL A 137 -1.36 5.04 -20.02
N LYS A 138 -1.61 4.47 -21.19
CA LYS A 138 -2.13 5.19 -22.36
C LYS A 138 -3.57 5.67 -22.16
N LYS A 139 -4.43 4.82 -21.60
CA LYS A 139 -5.84 5.13 -21.37
C LYS A 139 -6.03 6.33 -20.45
N TYR A 140 -5.20 6.41 -19.40
CA TYR A 140 -5.31 7.46 -18.37
C TYR A 140 -4.29 8.59 -18.54
N ASP A 141 -3.51 8.56 -19.64
CA ASP A 141 -2.47 9.55 -19.92
C ASP A 141 -1.57 9.77 -18.70
N LEU A 142 -0.94 8.69 -18.23
CA LEU A 142 -0.07 8.70 -17.05
C LEU A 142 1.38 8.94 -17.47
N LYS A 143 2.08 9.79 -16.73
CA LYS A 143 3.55 9.89 -16.81
C LYS A 143 4.17 8.74 -16.04
N ALA A 144 4.26 7.58 -16.68
CA ALA A 144 4.77 6.38 -16.05
C ALA A 144 5.68 5.58 -16.97
N ASP A 145 6.76 5.04 -16.41
CA ASP A 145 7.62 4.06 -17.03
C ASP A 145 7.27 2.66 -16.53
N ILE A 146 7.31 1.65 -17.40
CA ILE A 146 6.97 0.27 -17.07
C ILE A 146 8.21 -0.59 -17.17
N MET A 147 8.50 -1.31 -16.09
CA MET A 147 9.68 -2.16 -15.99
C MET A 147 9.29 -3.60 -15.62
N SER A 148 9.98 -4.56 -16.22
CA SER A 148 9.82 -5.96 -15.83
C SER A 148 10.57 -6.25 -14.53
N MET A 149 9.90 -6.90 -13.59
CA MET A 149 10.46 -7.42 -12.34
C MET A 149 11.63 -8.40 -12.55
N ALA A 150 11.74 -9.00 -13.74
CA ALA A 150 12.80 -9.95 -14.10
C ALA A 150 14.08 -9.29 -14.60
N LYS A 151 14.05 -8.00 -14.96
CA LYS A 151 15.21 -7.28 -15.44
C LYS A 151 15.97 -6.64 -14.28
N PRO A 152 17.32 -6.59 -14.35
CA PRO A 152 18.08 -5.77 -13.41
C PRO A 152 17.68 -4.31 -13.58
N ILE A 153 17.57 -3.62 -12.48
CA ILE A 153 17.21 -2.20 -12.44
C ILE A 153 18.54 -1.43 -12.48
N ASP A 154 18.70 -0.61 -13.50
CA ASP A 154 19.84 0.30 -13.60
C ASP A 154 19.56 1.52 -12.71
N VAL A 155 20.08 1.47 -11.50
CA VAL A 155 19.87 2.49 -10.48
C VAL A 155 20.53 3.80 -10.85
N ASP A 156 21.71 3.76 -11.52
CA ASP A 156 22.50 4.94 -11.85
C ASP A 156 21.85 5.79 -12.95
N ASN A 157 21.05 5.16 -13.83
CA ASN A 157 20.30 5.82 -14.89
C ASN A 157 18.80 5.94 -14.57
N SER A 158 18.38 5.62 -13.35
CA SER A 158 16.99 5.75 -12.95
C SER A 158 16.58 7.22 -12.92
N ARG A 159 15.46 7.52 -13.57
CA ARG A 159 14.83 8.83 -13.43
C ARG A 159 14.35 8.97 -11.98
N TYR A 160 14.29 10.20 -11.51
CA TYR A 160 13.69 10.46 -10.22
C TYR A 160 12.17 10.14 -10.24
N TYR A 161 11.79 9.06 -9.59
CA TYR A 161 10.39 8.65 -9.41
C TYR A 161 9.95 8.94 -7.99
N ARG A 162 8.81 9.60 -7.84
CA ARG A 162 8.23 9.84 -6.52
C ARG A 162 7.22 8.78 -6.10
N LEU A 163 6.83 7.92 -7.01
CA LEU A 163 5.93 6.81 -6.76
C LEU A 163 6.44 5.57 -7.49
N ILE A 164 6.55 4.48 -6.75
CA ILE A 164 6.83 3.15 -7.29
C ILE A 164 5.61 2.27 -7.05
N ILE A 165 5.08 1.68 -8.10
CA ILE A 165 4.01 0.68 -8.04
C ILE A 165 4.62 -0.69 -8.33
N VAL A 166 4.45 -1.62 -7.40
CA VAL A 166 4.89 -3.01 -7.56
C VAL A 166 3.65 -3.89 -7.69
N ASP A 167 3.37 -4.36 -8.90
CA ASP A 167 2.29 -5.30 -9.16
C ASP A 167 2.74 -6.74 -8.86
N GLU A 168 1.80 -7.57 -8.41
CA GLU A 168 2.08 -8.97 -8.03
C GLU A 168 3.22 -9.08 -7.00
N SER A 169 3.21 -8.22 -5.98
CA SER A 169 4.26 -8.11 -4.95
C SER A 169 4.53 -9.41 -4.19
N HIS A 170 3.63 -10.40 -4.25
CA HIS A 170 3.87 -11.74 -3.70
C HIS A 170 5.09 -12.44 -4.32
N ASN A 171 5.54 -12.02 -5.51
CA ASN A 171 6.79 -12.49 -6.11
C ASN A 171 8.06 -12.04 -5.34
N LEU A 172 7.92 -11.12 -4.38
CA LEU A 172 9.01 -10.58 -3.56
C LEU A 172 9.07 -11.22 -2.15
N ARG A 173 8.33 -12.29 -1.90
CA ARG A 173 8.29 -12.95 -0.57
C ARG A 173 9.65 -13.44 -0.09
N ASN A 174 10.54 -13.80 -1.02
CA ASN A 174 11.88 -14.25 -0.68
C ASN A 174 12.84 -13.06 -0.65
N SER A 175 13.20 -12.60 0.53
CA SER A 175 14.12 -11.47 0.73
C SER A 175 15.55 -11.72 0.22
N SER A 176 15.98 -13.00 0.11
CA SER A 176 17.27 -13.37 -0.49
C SER A 176 17.20 -13.49 -2.02
N GLY A 177 16.01 -13.40 -2.60
CA GLY A 177 15.82 -13.53 -4.05
C GLY A 177 16.31 -12.29 -4.82
N THR A 178 16.88 -12.49 -5.98
CA THR A 178 17.43 -11.43 -6.84
C THR A 178 16.41 -10.33 -7.14
N ARG A 179 15.12 -10.68 -7.31
CA ARG A 179 14.06 -9.70 -7.57
C ARG A 179 13.86 -8.75 -6.39
N TYR A 180 13.80 -9.30 -5.19
CA TYR A 180 13.67 -8.51 -3.97
C TYR A 180 14.87 -7.57 -3.80
N GLN A 181 16.09 -8.10 -3.94
CA GLN A 181 17.34 -7.34 -3.79
C GLN A 181 17.43 -6.18 -4.79
N ASN A 182 17.01 -6.39 -6.03
CA ASN A 182 17.01 -5.34 -7.05
C ASN A 182 16.04 -4.20 -6.71
N ILE A 183 14.82 -4.54 -6.26
CA ILE A 183 13.82 -3.53 -5.89
C ILE A 183 14.23 -2.82 -4.60
N HIS A 184 14.78 -3.53 -3.62
CA HIS A 184 15.27 -2.97 -2.38
C HIS A 184 16.35 -1.91 -2.64
N ARG A 185 17.35 -2.23 -3.46
CA ARG A 185 18.40 -1.27 -3.85
C ARG A 185 17.84 -0.04 -4.56
N LEU A 186 16.83 -0.23 -5.43
CA LEU A 186 16.18 0.90 -6.09
C LEU A 186 15.53 1.84 -5.08
N ILE A 187 14.78 1.29 -4.11
CA ILE A 187 14.10 2.08 -3.09
C ILE A 187 15.12 2.82 -2.23
N GLU A 188 16.17 2.15 -1.77
CA GLU A 188 17.25 2.77 -0.97
C GLU A 188 18.01 3.89 -1.72
N HIS A 189 18.02 3.84 -3.05
CA HIS A 189 18.69 4.87 -3.85
C HIS A 189 17.81 6.10 -4.10
N LEU A 190 16.49 5.95 -4.00
CA LEU A 190 15.52 7.02 -4.25
C LEU A 190 15.09 7.76 -2.97
N ASP A 191 15.42 7.21 -1.79
CA ASP A 191 15.28 7.87 -0.49
C ASP A 191 16.44 8.87 -0.26
#